data_04c879b0d1a91fec059287c842406ba3
#
_entry.id   04c879b0d1a91fec059287c842406ba3
#
_cell.length_a   1.000
_cell.length_b   1.000
_cell.length_c   1.000
_cell.angle_alpha   90.00
_cell.angle_beta   90.00
_cell.angle_gamma   90.00
#
_symmetry.space_group_name_H-M   'P 1'
#
loop_
_entity.id
_entity.type
_entity.pdbx_description
1 polymer ?
#
loop_
_entity_poly.entity_id
_entity_poly.type
_entity_poly.pdbx_seq_one_letter_code
_entity_poly.pdbx_strand_id
1 'polypeptide(L)'
;KTPDYCTIDFGDGYSVSLTATNGTVSPSNITVGYGESASFTVTPNSGYKLELETNTCGGTLSGNTYTISNITSGKSCSITFKSSTPTLYAKLLTDKTKRPNRGSFSSILTSNNTNTLYTSIENGTTVYYFAGNAQDNWVKFGKNASNQDLYWRIIRTNSDGSVRLLYHGTSTTATDAYIGTSAFNSSYDNIAYVSYMYGSTGSIANARTNQTKSSTIKGVIDNWYTSNLEAKDYTKYLSRTAVYCNDRSTSDNKYFGARTRLDTNKTPTYDCATIEDKFTADSSTGNGKLTYPIALMTADEVSFAGGLYENNAPTWYYYNSANGSSTGDTWWWLLSPDYWYGGNAHVFVVGGSSYPGYLSFSYVIGTHGVRPVISLKSCVKTSGGDGSASAPYTIEETETGC
;
A
#
# COMPACT_ATOMS: atom_id res chain seq x y z
N LYS A 1 69.06 -32.19 40.17
CA LYS A 1 67.67 -31.75 39.95
C LYS A 1 67.70 -30.76 38.81
N THR A 2 67.18 -31.15 37.65
CA THR A 2 66.90 -30.28 36.53
C THR A 2 65.70 -29.42 36.91
N PRO A 3 65.70 -28.09 36.67
CA PRO A 3 64.49 -27.27 36.89
C PRO A 3 63.41 -27.66 35.90
N ASP A 4 62.24 -27.93 36.43
CA ASP A 4 60.99 -28.06 35.59
C ASP A 4 60.65 -26.71 34.98
N TYR A 5 60.89 -26.59 33.70
CA TYR A 5 60.36 -25.42 32.92
C TYR A 5 58.89 -25.68 32.56
N CYS A 6 58.02 -24.88 33.11
CA CYS A 6 56.61 -24.82 32.65
C CYS A 6 56.59 -24.01 31.33
N THR A 7 56.44 -24.69 30.22
CA THR A 7 56.17 -24.03 28.92
C THR A 7 54.70 -23.60 28.91
N ILE A 8 54.46 -22.31 28.94
CA ILE A 8 53.14 -21.75 28.66
C ILE A 8 53.00 -21.69 27.14
N ASP A 9 52.21 -22.58 26.59
CA ASP A 9 51.82 -22.51 25.18
C ASP A 9 50.74 -21.43 25.02
N PHE A 10 51.15 -20.31 24.47
CA PHE A 10 50.21 -19.28 24.03
C PHE A 10 49.66 -19.74 22.67
N GLY A 11 48.56 -20.52 22.67
CA GLY A 11 47.94 -20.99 21.45
C GLY A 11 47.77 -19.87 20.40
N ASP A 12 47.68 -20.24 19.12
CA ASP A 12 47.71 -19.36 17.92
C ASP A 12 46.65 -18.24 17.86
N GLY A 13 45.90 -18.02 18.94
CA GLY A 13 44.81 -17.05 19.02
C GLY A 13 43.55 -17.50 18.32
N TYR A 14 42.51 -16.69 18.42
CA TYR A 14 41.19 -16.95 17.83
C TYR A 14 40.98 -16.07 16.61
N SER A 15 40.69 -16.71 15.47
CA SER A 15 40.32 -16.00 14.23
C SER A 15 38.90 -15.45 14.33
N VAL A 16 38.73 -14.15 14.06
CA VAL A 16 37.44 -13.46 14.01
C VAL A 16 37.27 -12.85 12.62
N SER A 17 36.30 -13.33 11.86
CA SER A 17 35.95 -12.77 10.54
C SER A 17 34.70 -11.90 10.63
N LEU A 18 34.68 -10.82 9.88
CA LEU A 18 33.51 -9.92 9.74
C LEU A 18 33.21 -9.65 8.28
N THR A 19 31.95 -9.78 7.92
CA THR A 19 31.39 -9.36 6.61
C THR A 19 30.41 -8.22 6.80
N ALA A 20 30.31 -7.31 5.83
CA ALA A 20 29.34 -6.23 5.85
C ALA A 20 28.49 -6.26 4.59
N THR A 21 27.17 -6.26 4.76
CA THR A 21 26.21 -6.00 3.69
C THR A 21 25.95 -4.50 3.61
N ASN A 22 25.91 -3.94 2.40
CA ASN A 22 25.74 -2.50 2.14
C ASN A 22 26.89 -1.64 2.68
N GLY A 23 28.06 -2.20 2.77
CA GLY A 23 29.28 -1.52 3.21
C GLY A 23 30.52 -2.40 3.04
N THR A 24 31.64 -1.90 3.51
CA THR A 24 32.93 -2.59 3.47
C THR A 24 33.52 -2.75 4.88
N VAL A 25 34.38 -3.73 5.02
CA VAL A 25 35.14 -4.04 6.28
C VAL A 25 36.61 -4.12 5.98
N SER A 26 37.43 -3.55 6.85
CA SER A 26 38.89 -3.67 6.76
C SER A 26 39.53 -3.70 8.17
N PRO A 27 40.42 -4.68 8.44
CA PRO A 27 40.57 -5.93 7.71
C PRO A 27 39.32 -6.82 7.86
N SER A 28 39.13 -7.82 6.98
CA SER A 28 37.95 -8.74 7.06
C SER A 28 38.17 -9.91 8.05
N ASN A 29 39.39 -10.09 8.53
CA ASN A 29 39.76 -11.11 9.51
C ASN A 29 40.85 -10.59 10.43
N ILE A 30 40.76 -10.90 11.75
CA ILE A 30 41.72 -10.54 12.79
C ILE A 30 41.92 -11.76 13.70
N THR A 31 43.15 -12.02 14.08
CA THR A 31 43.47 -13.01 15.13
C THR A 31 43.76 -12.28 16.43
N VAL A 32 43.11 -12.70 17.54
CA VAL A 32 43.26 -12.10 18.87
C VAL A 32 43.46 -13.17 19.95
N GLY A 33 44.06 -12.80 21.06
CA GLY A 33 44.23 -13.68 22.23
C GLY A 33 42.90 -13.93 22.97
N TYR A 34 42.92 -14.91 23.89
CA TYR A 34 41.78 -15.21 24.75
C TYR A 34 41.38 -14.01 25.61
N GLY A 35 40.12 -13.63 25.57
CA GLY A 35 39.54 -12.49 26.31
C GLY A 35 39.81 -11.12 25.69
N GLU A 36 40.58 -11.04 24.61
CA GLU A 36 40.80 -9.78 23.90
C GLU A 36 39.63 -9.34 23.03
N SER A 37 39.74 -8.16 22.42
CA SER A 37 38.75 -7.57 21.53
C SER A 37 39.24 -7.51 20.09
N ALA A 38 38.38 -7.85 19.14
CA ALA A 38 38.62 -7.67 17.71
C ALA A 38 37.94 -6.38 17.23
N SER A 39 38.70 -5.48 16.59
CA SER A 39 38.20 -4.19 16.09
C SER A 39 38.41 -4.09 14.59
N PHE A 40 37.34 -3.71 13.88
CA PHE A 40 37.28 -3.61 12.43
C PHE A 40 36.90 -2.17 12.02
N THR A 41 37.54 -1.66 10.98
CA THR A 41 37.05 -0.43 10.33
C THR A 41 35.95 -0.80 9.35
N VAL A 42 34.79 -0.15 9.48
CA VAL A 42 33.63 -0.40 8.67
C VAL A 42 33.18 0.89 7.98
N THR A 43 32.78 0.80 6.71
CA THR A 43 32.35 1.96 5.91
C THR A 43 31.07 1.63 5.15
N PRO A 44 29.95 2.33 5.39
CA PRO A 44 28.74 2.13 4.61
C PRO A 44 28.94 2.57 3.16
N ASN A 45 28.25 1.89 2.24
CA ASN A 45 28.17 2.30 0.84
C ASN A 45 27.33 3.58 0.69
N SER A 46 27.44 4.23 -0.47
CA SER A 46 26.56 5.38 -0.81
C SER A 46 25.09 4.98 -0.66
N GLY A 47 24.28 5.83 -0.04
CA GLY A 47 22.86 5.55 0.26
C GLY A 47 22.63 4.77 1.56
N TYR A 48 23.68 4.50 2.35
CA TYR A 48 23.59 3.85 3.67
C TYR A 48 24.24 4.72 4.74
N LYS A 49 23.87 4.51 6.00
CA LYS A 49 24.37 5.27 7.15
C LYS A 49 25.07 4.37 8.16
N LEU A 50 25.91 4.97 8.99
CA LEU A 50 26.64 4.31 10.09
C LEU A 50 25.69 3.90 11.23
N GLU A 51 24.68 3.12 10.89
CA GLU A 51 23.80 2.42 11.81
C GLU A 51 23.58 1.00 11.32
N LEU A 52 23.51 0.06 12.25
CA LEU A 52 23.35 -1.36 11.93
C LEU A 52 21.87 -1.75 11.94
N GLU A 53 21.42 -2.42 10.88
CA GLU A 53 20.13 -3.11 10.79
C GLU A 53 20.24 -4.51 11.40
N THR A 54 21.34 -5.21 11.12
CA THR A 54 21.66 -6.51 11.72
C THR A 54 23.07 -6.53 12.30
N ASN A 55 23.27 -7.35 13.34
CA ASN A 55 24.53 -7.49 14.08
C ASN A 55 24.57 -8.90 14.71
N THR A 56 25.16 -9.87 14.01
CA THR A 56 25.11 -11.28 14.40
C THR A 56 26.01 -11.63 15.60
N CYS A 57 27.05 -10.87 15.87
CA CYS A 57 27.96 -11.12 16.98
C CYS A 57 27.80 -10.18 18.17
N GLY A 58 26.82 -9.27 18.14
CA GLY A 58 26.54 -8.36 19.24
C GLY A 58 27.64 -7.34 19.54
N GLY A 59 28.56 -7.08 18.58
CA GLY A 59 29.61 -6.08 18.73
C GLY A 59 29.05 -4.65 18.77
N THR A 60 29.88 -3.71 19.18
CA THR A 60 29.53 -2.28 19.34
C THR A 60 30.11 -1.47 18.18
N LEU A 61 29.28 -0.61 17.56
CA LEU A 61 29.70 0.36 16.56
C LEU A 61 29.90 1.74 17.21
N SER A 62 31.11 2.29 17.09
CA SER A 62 31.45 3.65 17.55
C SER A 62 32.20 4.39 16.44
N GLY A 63 31.58 5.41 15.84
CA GLY A 63 32.09 5.95 14.59
C GLY A 63 32.27 4.82 13.56
N ASN A 64 33.37 4.81 12.84
CA ASN A 64 33.65 3.78 11.82
C ASN A 64 34.29 2.49 12.42
N THR A 65 34.35 2.36 13.73
CA THR A 65 34.96 1.19 14.39
C THR A 65 33.91 0.25 14.94
N TYR A 66 33.89 -0.98 14.48
CA TYR A 66 33.08 -2.07 15.01
C TYR A 66 33.93 -2.99 15.87
N THR A 67 33.59 -3.14 17.14
CA THR A 67 34.38 -3.90 18.12
C THR A 67 33.58 -5.05 18.69
N ILE A 68 34.15 -6.24 18.68
CA ILE A 68 33.65 -7.44 19.35
C ILE A 68 34.57 -7.72 20.54
N SER A 69 34.05 -7.62 21.75
CA SER A 69 34.82 -7.77 22.99
C SER A 69 34.78 -9.19 23.52
N ASN A 70 35.75 -9.53 24.35
CA ASN A 70 35.85 -10.80 25.09
C ASN A 70 35.79 -12.03 24.18
N ILE A 71 36.72 -12.13 23.26
CA ILE A 71 36.83 -13.26 22.34
C ILE A 71 37.39 -14.50 23.05
N THR A 72 36.57 -15.54 23.20
CA THR A 72 36.92 -16.81 23.84
C THR A 72 36.91 -18.00 22.88
N SER A 73 36.55 -17.78 21.62
CA SER A 73 36.55 -18.76 20.52
C SER A 73 36.55 -18.06 19.17
N GLY A 74 36.93 -18.75 18.11
CA GLY A 74 36.80 -18.23 16.73
C GLY A 74 35.35 -17.86 16.39
N LYS A 75 35.17 -16.75 15.66
CA LYS A 75 33.83 -16.23 15.29
C LYS A 75 33.76 -15.87 13.80
N SER A 76 32.59 -16.11 13.20
CA SER A 76 32.24 -15.59 11.89
C SER A 76 31.03 -14.69 12.06
N CYS A 77 31.18 -13.39 11.77
CA CYS A 77 30.22 -12.34 12.05
C CYS A 77 29.75 -11.66 10.78
N SER A 78 28.53 -11.14 10.81
CA SER A 78 28.00 -10.28 9.76
C SER A 78 27.28 -9.08 10.34
N ILE A 79 27.37 -7.95 9.63
CA ILE A 79 26.62 -6.74 9.90
C ILE A 79 25.94 -6.27 8.62
N THR A 80 24.80 -5.58 8.75
CA THR A 80 24.11 -4.91 7.64
C THR A 80 23.92 -3.45 8.01
N PHE A 81 24.34 -2.53 7.13
CA PHE A 81 24.08 -1.10 7.32
C PHE A 81 22.65 -0.72 6.95
N LYS A 82 22.05 0.19 7.72
CA LYS A 82 20.74 0.77 7.42
C LYS A 82 20.82 1.70 6.23
N SER A 83 19.80 1.65 5.36
CA SER A 83 19.65 2.61 4.30
C SER A 83 19.40 4.03 4.85
N SER A 84 19.99 5.04 4.21
CA SER A 84 19.70 6.45 4.45
C SER A 84 18.44 6.91 3.71
N THR A 85 17.99 6.16 2.68
CA THR A 85 16.77 6.45 1.93
C THR A 85 15.54 6.12 2.79
N PRO A 86 14.64 7.07 3.05
CA PRO A 86 13.46 6.83 3.85
C PRO A 86 12.46 5.92 3.11
N THR A 87 11.67 5.16 3.85
CA THR A 87 10.50 4.51 3.26
C THR A 87 9.46 5.57 2.84
N LEU A 88 8.61 5.26 1.86
CA LEU A 88 7.53 6.16 1.45
C LEU A 88 6.64 6.52 2.66
N TYR A 89 6.32 5.54 3.51
CA TYR A 89 5.57 5.77 4.75
C TYR A 89 6.27 6.80 5.67
N ALA A 90 7.54 6.60 5.97
CA ALA A 90 8.29 7.52 6.84
C ALA A 90 8.40 8.92 6.23
N LYS A 91 8.64 9.01 4.92
CA LYS A 91 8.74 10.27 4.19
C LYS A 91 7.42 11.04 4.24
N LEU A 92 6.28 10.39 4.02
CA LEU A 92 4.96 11.01 4.17
C LEU A 92 4.77 11.62 5.57
N LEU A 93 5.11 10.89 6.62
CA LEU A 93 4.96 11.37 7.99
C LEU A 93 5.95 12.49 8.36
N THR A 94 7.07 12.60 7.67
CA THR A 94 8.05 13.67 7.85
C THR A 94 7.66 14.90 7.07
N ASP A 95 7.23 14.74 5.82
CA ASP A 95 6.97 15.85 4.90
C ASP A 95 5.64 16.57 5.19
N LYS A 96 4.65 15.85 5.76
CA LYS A 96 3.27 16.36 5.86
C LYS A 96 2.89 16.74 7.29
N THR A 97 2.10 17.79 7.41
CA THR A 97 1.47 18.19 8.67
C THR A 97 0.31 17.24 8.99
N LYS A 98 0.39 16.58 10.15
CA LYS A 98 -0.67 15.69 10.63
C LYS A 98 -1.75 16.48 11.36
N ARG A 99 -3.01 16.19 11.07
CA ARG A 99 -4.19 16.77 11.71
C ARG A 99 -5.10 15.66 12.26
N PRO A 100 -5.90 15.94 13.29
CA PRO A 100 -6.96 15.03 13.73
C PRO A 100 -7.89 14.65 12.57
N ASN A 101 -8.67 13.58 12.77
CA ASN A 101 -9.73 13.20 11.84
C ASN A 101 -10.65 14.39 11.55
N ARG A 102 -11.28 14.39 10.38
CA ARG A 102 -12.32 15.38 10.06
C ARG A 102 -13.44 15.32 11.10
N GLY A 103 -13.86 16.47 11.58
CA GLY A 103 -14.93 16.57 12.59
C GLY A 103 -16.32 16.28 12.05
N SER A 104 -16.51 16.29 10.72
CA SER A 104 -17.78 16.02 10.04
C SER A 104 -17.57 15.45 8.65
N PHE A 105 -18.45 14.55 8.25
CA PHE A 105 -18.56 13.99 6.90
C PHE A 105 -19.92 14.34 6.26
N SER A 106 -20.59 15.37 6.77
CA SER A 106 -21.90 15.83 6.26
C SER A 106 -21.80 16.87 5.14
N SER A 107 -20.57 17.24 4.77
CA SER A 107 -20.30 18.19 3.67
C SER A 107 -19.09 17.73 2.86
N ILE A 108 -19.06 18.17 1.58
CA ILE A 108 -17.86 18.02 0.76
C ILE A 108 -16.70 18.81 1.36
N LEU A 109 -15.48 18.34 1.13
CA LEU A 109 -14.28 19.06 1.55
C LEU A 109 -13.65 19.77 0.33
N THR A 110 -13.73 21.10 0.30
CA THR A 110 -13.26 21.92 -0.83
C THR A 110 -11.96 22.67 -0.54
N SER A 111 -11.48 22.64 0.73
CA SER A 111 -10.27 23.35 1.14
C SER A 111 -9.03 22.82 0.43
N ASN A 112 -8.07 23.70 0.19
CA ASN A 112 -6.73 23.31 -0.22
C ASN A 112 -6.03 22.63 0.98
N ASN A 113 -5.79 21.35 0.86
CA ASN A 113 -5.14 20.52 1.89
C ASN A 113 -3.75 20.04 1.44
N THR A 114 -3.08 20.82 0.61
CA THR A 114 -1.65 20.63 0.33
C THR A 114 -0.87 20.57 1.64
N ASN A 115 0.10 19.67 1.71
CA ASN A 115 0.93 19.42 2.89
C ASN A 115 0.15 18.94 4.14
N THR A 116 -1.02 18.30 3.96
CA THR A 116 -1.87 17.86 5.08
C THR A 116 -2.21 16.38 5.00
N LEU A 117 -1.99 15.67 6.10
CA LEU A 117 -2.50 14.33 6.37
C LEU A 117 -3.48 14.37 7.53
N TYR A 118 -4.67 13.84 7.34
CA TYR A 118 -5.62 13.60 8.42
C TYR A 118 -5.36 12.24 9.05
N THR A 119 -5.63 12.10 10.35
CA THR A 119 -5.56 10.82 11.06
C THR A 119 -6.92 10.15 11.15
N SER A 120 -6.93 8.85 11.15
CA SER A 120 -8.10 8.01 11.46
C SER A 120 -7.65 6.70 12.10
N ILE A 121 -8.55 5.78 12.34
CA ILE A 121 -8.26 4.47 12.93
C ILE A 121 -8.70 3.38 11.93
N GLU A 122 -7.87 2.35 11.78
CA GLU A 122 -8.19 1.10 11.10
C GLU A 122 -7.74 -0.06 11.98
N ASN A 123 -8.66 -0.92 12.41
CA ASN A 123 -8.40 -2.05 13.33
C ASN A 123 -7.59 -1.64 14.58
N GLY A 124 -7.93 -0.50 15.21
CA GLY A 124 -7.24 0.02 16.39
C GLY A 124 -5.88 0.71 16.11
N THR A 125 -5.41 0.72 14.87
CA THR A 125 -4.15 1.34 14.46
C THR A 125 -4.40 2.71 13.84
N THR A 126 -3.57 3.72 14.20
CA THR A 126 -3.62 5.03 13.56
C THR A 126 -3.19 4.92 12.10
N VAL A 127 -4.03 5.40 11.20
CA VAL A 127 -3.78 5.53 9.77
C VAL A 127 -3.89 6.99 9.34
N TYR A 128 -3.30 7.31 8.19
CA TYR A 128 -3.22 8.68 7.68
C TYR A 128 -3.81 8.74 6.28
N TYR A 129 -4.56 9.82 5.96
CA TYR A 129 -5.23 9.94 4.67
C TYR A 129 -5.18 11.37 4.12
N PHE A 130 -5.22 11.48 2.79
CA PHE A 130 -5.37 12.73 2.08
C PHE A 130 -6.85 13.06 1.86
N ALA A 131 -7.20 14.36 1.86
CA ALA A 131 -8.57 14.81 1.62
C ALA A 131 -8.61 16.16 0.90
N GLY A 132 -9.76 16.44 0.27
CA GLY A 132 -10.02 17.69 -0.44
C GLY A 132 -9.14 17.87 -1.68
N ASN A 133 -8.70 19.09 -1.92
CA ASN A 133 -7.82 19.46 -3.02
C ASN A 133 -6.34 19.25 -2.64
N ALA A 134 -5.93 18.00 -2.42
CA ALA A 134 -4.52 17.69 -2.17
C ALA A 134 -3.72 17.77 -3.48
N GLN A 135 -2.62 18.55 -3.47
CA GLN A 135 -1.76 18.75 -4.64
C GLN A 135 -0.45 17.95 -4.58
N ASP A 136 -0.18 17.29 -3.45
CA ASP A 136 1.12 16.71 -3.10
C ASP A 136 1.04 15.26 -2.61
N ASN A 137 0.17 14.48 -3.23
CA ASN A 137 -0.01 13.05 -3.00
C ASN A 137 0.31 12.20 -4.25
N TRP A 138 1.17 12.69 -5.13
CA TRP A 138 1.59 11.99 -6.33
C TRP A 138 2.71 10.99 -6.05
N VAL A 139 2.62 9.84 -6.69
CA VAL A 139 3.65 8.80 -6.72
C VAL A 139 3.92 8.37 -8.15
N LYS A 140 5.20 8.22 -8.49
CA LYS A 140 5.66 7.55 -9.69
C LYS A 140 6.18 6.16 -9.29
N PHE A 141 5.50 5.12 -9.74
CA PHE A 141 5.84 3.73 -9.44
C PHE A 141 5.45 2.80 -10.58
N GLY A 142 6.43 2.09 -11.08
CA GLY A 142 6.28 1.06 -12.10
C GLY A 142 6.15 1.63 -13.53
N LYS A 143 6.13 0.70 -14.49
CA LYS A 143 5.93 0.98 -15.91
C LYS A 143 4.88 0.03 -16.49
N ASN A 144 4.08 0.53 -17.44
CA ASN A 144 3.12 -0.31 -18.15
C ASN A 144 3.81 -1.26 -19.14
N ALA A 145 3.03 -2.10 -19.82
CA ALA A 145 3.53 -3.02 -20.84
C ALA A 145 4.29 -2.31 -21.98
N SER A 146 3.96 -1.05 -22.28
CA SER A 146 4.64 -0.19 -23.28
C SER A 146 5.83 0.58 -22.72
N ASN A 147 6.33 0.28 -21.52
CA ASN A 147 7.43 0.96 -20.83
C ASN A 147 7.17 2.43 -20.46
N GLN A 148 5.93 2.89 -20.45
CA GLN A 148 5.57 4.22 -19.96
C GLN A 148 5.48 4.20 -18.44
N ASP A 149 5.96 5.27 -17.78
CA ASP A 149 5.86 5.42 -16.33
C ASP A 149 4.40 5.41 -15.87
N LEU A 150 4.13 4.78 -14.74
CA LEU A 150 2.81 4.77 -14.11
C LEU A 150 2.77 5.78 -12.96
N TYR A 151 1.69 6.57 -12.93
CA TYR A 151 1.42 7.58 -11.92
C TYR A 151 0.20 7.20 -11.08
N TRP A 152 0.31 7.51 -9.80
CA TRP A 152 -0.66 7.15 -8.77
C TRP A 152 -0.94 8.33 -7.86
N ARG A 153 -2.10 8.29 -7.19
CA ARG A 153 -2.43 9.23 -6.10
C ARG A 153 -2.48 8.46 -4.79
N ILE A 154 -1.78 8.94 -3.76
CA ILE A 154 -1.88 8.35 -2.43
C ILE A 154 -3.27 8.63 -1.87
N ILE A 155 -3.97 7.56 -1.47
CA ILE A 155 -5.25 7.63 -0.76
C ILE A 155 -4.98 7.78 0.73
N ARG A 156 -4.28 6.79 1.30
CA ARG A 156 -4.03 6.65 2.73
C ARG A 156 -2.90 5.66 3.03
N THR A 157 -2.51 5.59 4.28
CA THR A 157 -1.79 4.44 4.81
C THR A 157 -2.79 3.39 5.33
N ASN A 158 -2.39 2.12 5.38
CA ASN A 158 -3.16 1.02 5.97
C ASN A 158 -2.60 0.65 7.35
N SER A 159 -3.35 -0.13 8.13
CA SER A 159 -2.94 -0.59 9.45
C SER A 159 -1.70 -1.49 9.47
N ASP A 160 -1.35 -2.11 8.33
CA ASP A 160 -0.10 -2.87 8.13
C ASP A 160 1.11 -1.98 7.79
N GLY A 161 0.93 -0.65 7.78
CA GLY A 161 1.95 0.34 7.41
C GLY A 161 2.18 0.48 5.91
N SER A 162 1.46 -0.25 5.06
CA SER A 162 1.52 -0.08 3.61
C SER A 162 0.85 1.22 3.17
N VAL A 163 1.23 1.74 2.00
CA VAL A 163 0.70 2.99 1.43
C VAL A 163 -0.21 2.67 0.25
N ARG A 164 -1.48 3.05 0.35
CA ARG A 164 -2.52 2.78 -0.65
C ARG A 164 -2.55 3.82 -1.75
N LEU A 165 -2.54 3.35 -2.99
CA LEU A 165 -2.42 4.15 -4.21
C LEU A 165 -3.58 3.89 -5.16
N LEU A 166 -4.17 4.99 -5.71
CA LEU A 166 -5.16 4.97 -6.78
C LEU A 166 -4.46 5.25 -8.12
N TYR A 167 -4.68 4.43 -9.13
CA TYR A 167 -4.18 4.62 -10.49
C TYR A 167 -4.60 5.97 -11.09
N HIS A 168 -3.66 6.66 -11.77
CA HIS A 168 -3.91 7.96 -12.39
C HIS A 168 -3.36 8.09 -13.84
N GLY A 169 -2.96 7.01 -14.45
CA GLY A 169 -2.50 7.04 -15.85
C GLY A 169 -0.98 7.10 -15.99
N THR A 170 -0.53 7.57 -17.15
CA THR A 170 0.88 7.57 -17.57
C THR A 170 1.58 8.90 -17.40
N SER A 171 0.90 9.92 -16.86
CA SER A 171 1.47 11.22 -16.48
C SER A 171 0.63 11.89 -15.39
N THR A 172 1.15 12.94 -14.77
CA THR A 172 0.38 13.76 -13.82
C THR A 172 -0.72 14.61 -14.47
N THR A 173 -0.70 14.72 -15.80
CA THR A 173 -1.72 15.40 -16.62
C THR A 173 -2.45 14.42 -17.53
N ALA A 174 -2.46 13.12 -17.18
CA ALA A 174 -3.01 12.07 -18.01
C ALA A 174 -4.52 12.23 -18.28
N THR A 175 -4.93 11.85 -19.48
CA THR A 175 -6.32 11.68 -19.88
C THR A 175 -6.75 10.20 -19.83
N ASP A 176 -5.81 9.29 -19.55
CA ASP A 176 -5.95 7.84 -19.46
C ASP A 176 -5.96 7.33 -18.00
N ALA A 177 -6.58 8.09 -17.09
CA ALA A 177 -6.67 7.71 -15.67
C ALA A 177 -7.49 6.43 -15.40
N TYR A 178 -8.07 5.84 -16.43
CA TYR A 178 -8.73 4.52 -16.42
C TYR A 178 -7.87 3.49 -17.18
N ILE A 179 -7.84 2.26 -16.67
CA ILE A 179 -7.21 1.13 -17.41
C ILE A 179 -8.12 0.61 -18.55
N GLY A 180 -9.33 1.15 -18.66
CA GLY A 180 -10.38 0.80 -19.59
C GLY A 180 -11.75 0.98 -18.96
N THR A 181 -12.78 0.48 -19.60
CA THR A 181 -14.15 0.44 -19.09
C THR A 181 -14.64 -0.99 -18.96
N SER A 182 -15.53 -1.25 -17.98
CA SER A 182 -16.11 -2.58 -17.74
C SER A 182 -17.48 -2.48 -17.06
N ALA A 183 -18.29 -3.49 -17.19
CA ALA A 183 -19.33 -3.78 -16.21
C ALA A 183 -18.68 -4.23 -14.90
N PHE A 184 -19.32 -3.97 -13.76
CA PHE A 184 -18.88 -4.56 -12.49
C PHE A 184 -19.15 -6.07 -12.48
N ASN A 185 -20.35 -6.46 -12.93
CA ASN A 185 -20.70 -7.85 -13.19
C ASN A 185 -21.54 -8.01 -14.45
N SER A 186 -21.57 -9.20 -15.05
CA SER A 186 -22.26 -9.47 -16.31
C SER A 186 -23.79 -9.62 -16.18
N SER A 187 -24.32 -9.77 -14.96
CA SER A 187 -25.75 -9.82 -14.65
C SER A 187 -26.05 -9.04 -13.37
N TYR A 188 -27.29 -8.58 -13.23
CA TYR A 188 -27.76 -7.75 -12.11
C TYR A 188 -28.88 -8.39 -11.28
N ASP A 189 -29.42 -9.50 -11.74
CA ASP A 189 -30.63 -10.16 -11.26
C ASP A 189 -30.42 -11.01 -10.00
N ASN A 190 -29.30 -10.84 -9.33
CA ASN A 190 -28.99 -11.54 -8.09
C ASN A 190 -28.18 -10.67 -7.13
N ILE A 191 -28.55 -10.72 -5.85
CA ILE A 191 -27.88 -9.96 -4.79
C ILE A 191 -26.36 -10.29 -4.69
N ALA A 192 -25.94 -11.49 -5.06
CA ALA A 192 -24.53 -11.89 -5.06
C ALA A 192 -23.67 -11.07 -6.03
N TYR A 193 -24.26 -10.45 -7.05
CA TYR A 193 -23.53 -9.74 -8.10
C TYR A 193 -22.97 -8.37 -7.68
N VAL A 194 -23.30 -7.90 -6.47
CA VAL A 194 -22.58 -6.77 -5.84
C VAL A 194 -21.16 -7.17 -5.35
N SER A 195 -20.83 -8.44 -5.43
CA SER A 195 -19.57 -8.98 -4.88
C SER A 195 -18.42 -8.86 -5.87
N TYR A 196 -17.25 -8.47 -5.39
CA TYR A 196 -16.00 -8.52 -6.14
C TYR A 196 -15.58 -9.97 -6.45
N MET A 197 -15.74 -10.85 -5.45
CA MET A 197 -15.73 -12.30 -5.61
C MET A 197 -16.88 -12.93 -4.83
N TYR A 198 -17.40 -14.05 -5.30
CA TYR A 198 -18.50 -14.76 -4.65
C TYR A 198 -18.41 -16.28 -4.84
N GLY A 199 -19.15 -17.03 -4.02
CA GLY A 199 -19.26 -18.49 -4.13
C GLY A 199 -20.45 -18.87 -4.99
N SER A 200 -21.67 -18.70 -4.47
CA SER A 200 -22.90 -18.99 -5.21
C SER A 200 -23.92 -17.86 -5.09
N THR A 201 -24.92 -17.89 -5.94
CA THR A 201 -26.00 -16.90 -6.01
C THR A 201 -27.10 -17.20 -4.97
N GLY A 202 -28.12 -16.34 -4.89
CA GLY A 202 -29.32 -16.51 -4.08
C GLY A 202 -29.34 -15.71 -2.78
N SER A 203 -28.19 -15.52 -2.12
CA SER A 203 -28.09 -14.72 -0.88
C SER A 203 -26.67 -14.20 -0.66
N ILE A 204 -26.51 -13.23 0.23
CA ILE A 204 -25.17 -12.75 0.68
C ILE A 204 -24.42 -13.85 1.43
N ALA A 205 -25.11 -14.66 2.23
CA ALA A 205 -24.48 -15.80 2.90
C ALA A 205 -23.87 -16.79 1.91
N ASN A 206 -24.60 -17.13 0.86
CA ASN A 206 -24.10 -17.99 -0.23
C ASN A 206 -22.94 -17.33 -0.99
N ALA A 207 -23.04 -16.03 -1.24
CA ALA A 207 -21.97 -15.28 -1.92
C ALA A 207 -20.66 -15.26 -1.11
N ARG A 208 -20.73 -15.20 0.23
CA ARG A 208 -19.57 -15.26 1.13
C ARG A 208 -18.94 -16.65 1.27
N THR A 209 -19.68 -17.71 0.96
CA THR A 209 -19.21 -19.08 1.11
C THR A 209 -18.41 -19.52 -0.14
N ASN A 210 -17.20 -20.08 0.04
CA ASN A 210 -16.36 -20.60 -1.05
C ASN A 210 -16.20 -19.63 -2.23
N GLN A 211 -15.74 -18.43 -1.97
CA GLN A 211 -15.62 -17.32 -2.94
C GLN A 211 -14.58 -17.62 -4.04
N THR A 212 -14.95 -18.43 -5.01
CA THR A 212 -14.09 -18.84 -6.13
C THR A 212 -14.46 -18.21 -7.46
N LYS A 213 -15.65 -17.56 -7.55
CA LYS A 213 -16.11 -16.87 -8.76
C LYS A 213 -15.70 -15.40 -8.70
N SER A 214 -15.19 -14.88 -9.79
CA SER A 214 -14.83 -13.47 -9.95
C SER A 214 -15.96 -12.68 -10.62
N SER A 215 -16.11 -11.42 -10.22
CA SER A 215 -16.89 -10.46 -11.00
C SER A 215 -16.20 -10.15 -12.33
N THR A 216 -16.92 -9.58 -13.28
CA THR A 216 -16.36 -9.17 -14.58
C THR A 216 -15.22 -8.18 -14.42
N ILE A 217 -15.42 -7.15 -13.56
CA ILE A 217 -14.40 -6.12 -13.32
C ILE A 217 -13.12 -6.68 -12.70
N LYS A 218 -13.23 -7.70 -11.83
CA LYS A 218 -12.05 -8.37 -11.27
C LYS A 218 -11.20 -9.00 -12.37
N GLY A 219 -11.81 -9.66 -13.34
CA GLY A 219 -11.11 -10.23 -14.49
C GLY A 219 -10.35 -9.18 -15.30
N VAL A 220 -10.96 -8.00 -15.51
CA VAL A 220 -10.30 -6.87 -16.19
C VAL A 220 -9.08 -6.36 -15.42
N ILE A 221 -9.24 -6.21 -14.10
CA ILE A 221 -8.17 -5.74 -13.21
C ILE A 221 -7.01 -6.75 -13.13
N ASP A 222 -7.32 -8.04 -12.99
CA ASP A 222 -6.33 -9.11 -12.93
C ASP A 222 -5.51 -9.19 -14.24
N ASN A 223 -6.17 -9.11 -15.40
CA ASN A 223 -5.49 -9.11 -16.70
C ASN A 223 -4.57 -7.88 -16.87
N TRP A 224 -5.01 -6.71 -16.42
CA TRP A 224 -4.17 -5.52 -16.44
C TRP A 224 -2.96 -5.68 -15.50
N TYR A 225 -3.18 -6.23 -14.30
CA TYR A 225 -2.13 -6.49 -13.33
C TYR A 225 -1.04 -7.39 -13.90
N THR A 226 -1.42 -8.52 -14.49
CA THR A 226 -0.46 -9.48 -15.07
C THR A 226 0.39 -8.85 -16.16
N SER A 227 -0.21 -8.02 -17.00
CA SER A 227 0.47 -7.40 -18.14
C SER A 227 1.38 -6.24 -17.74
N ASN A 228 1.05 -5.50 -16.67
CA ASN A 228 1.72 -4.24 -16.33
C ASN A 228 2.55 -4.30 -15.04
N LEU A 229 2.16 -5.10 -14.06
CA LEU A 229 2.86 -5.19 -12.77
C LEU A 229 3.61 -6.50 -12.61
N GLU A 230 2.97 -7.64 -12.85
CA GLU A 230 3.59 -8.96 -12.69
C GLU A 230 4.67 -9.19 -13.75
N ALA A 231 4.37 -8.98 -15.02
CA ALA A 231 5.33 -9.14 -16.12
C ALA A 231 6.57 -8.23 -16.02
N LYS A 232 6.53 -7.20 -15.16
CA LYS A 232 7.62 -6.26 -14.89
C LYS A 232 8.25 -6.45 -13.50
N ASP A 233 7.91 -7.52 -12.80
CA ASP A 233 8.42 -7.86 -11.46
C ASP A 233 8.13 -6.79 -10.37
N TYR A 234 7.05 -6.00 -10.53
CA TYR A 234 6.64 -5.02 -9.51
C TYR A 234 5.86 -5.65 -8.35
N THR A 235 5.47 -6.92 -8.45
CA THR A 235 4.74 -7.65 -7.40
C THR A 235 5.47 -7.67 -6.07
N LYS A 236 6.80 -7.67 -6.09
CA LYS A 236 7.66 -7.68 -4.90
C LYS A 236 7.51 -6.44 -4.01
N TYR A 237 7.01 -5.31 -4.56
CA TYR A 237 6.77 -4.07 -3.81
C TYR A 237 5.38 -4.01 -3.18
N LEU A 238 4.46 -4.92 -3.54
CA LEU A 238 3.05 -4.82 -3.17
C LEU A 238 2.73 -5.59 -1.89
N SER A 239 1.95 -4.94 -0.99
CA SER A 239 1.44 -5.60 0.21
C SER A 239 0.37 -6.63 -0.16
N ARG A 240 0.59 -7.87 0.26
CA ARG A 240 -0.37 -8.97 0.13
C ARG A 240 -1.38 -9.01 1.28
N THR A 241 -1.08 -8.28 2.37
CA THR A 241 -1.88 -8.21 3.60
C THR A 241 -2.83 -7.02 3.65
N ALA A 242 -2.65 -6.02 2.76
CA ALA A 242 -3.54 -4.87 2.67
C ALA A 242 -4.98 -5.31 2.33
N VAL A 243 -5.94 -4.87 3.16
CA VAL A 243 -7.35 -5.26 3.04
C VAL A 243 -8.07 -4.39 2.03
N TYR A 244 -8.77 -5.02 1.09
CA TYR A 244 -9.73 -4.39 0.19
C TYR A 244 -11.13 -4.81 0.64
N CYS A 245 -11.88 -3.89 1.23
CA CYS A 245 -13.18 -4.18 1.84
C CYS A 245 -14.32 -4.14 0.83
N ASN A 246 -14.92 -5.31 0.53
CA ASN A 246 -16.18 -5.40 -0.21
C ASN A 246 -17.32 -5.63 0.79
N ASP A 247 -17.61 -4.62 1.62
CA ASP A 247 -18.58 -4.73 2.74
C ASP A 247 -19.98 -5.05 2.24
N ARG A 248 -20.36 -6.31 2.32
CA ARG A 248 -21.68 -6.84 1.97
C ARG A 248 -22.61 -6.98 3.16
N SER A 249 -22.32 -6.29 4.28
CA SER A 249 -23.24 -6.24 5.41
C SER A 249 -24.53 -5.53 5.04
N THR A 250 -25.65 -6.05 5.49
CA THR A 250 -27.00 -5.45 5.29
C THR A 250 -27.89 -5.84 6.46
N SER A 251 -28.73 -4.91 6.91
CA SER A 251 -29.70 -5.16 7.98
C SER A 251 -31.11 -5.49 7.46
N ASP A 252 -31.40 -5.12 6.23
CA ASP A 252 -32.75 -5.20 5.62
C ASP A 252 -32.77 -5.93 4.26
N ASN A 253 -31.63 -6.51 3.84
CA ASN A 253 -31.43 -7.11 2.51
C ASN A 253 -31.69 -6.14 1.34
N LYS A 254 -31.64 -4.82 1.62
CA LYS A 254 -31.85 -3.77 0.64
C LYS A 254 -30.66 -2.84 0.53
N TYR A 255 -30.29 -2.19 1.63
CA TYR A 255 -29.14 -1.29 1.69
C TYR A 255 -27.93 -1.97 2.31
N PHE A 256 -26.76 -1.79 1.69
CA PHE A 256 -25.50 -2.29 2.23
C PHE A 256 -24.87 -1.30 3.22
N GLY A 257 -23.96 -1.79 4.03
CA GLY A 257 -23.37 -1.03 5.14
C GLY A 257 -22.76 0.30 4.72
N ALA A 258 -22.06 0.34 3.58
CA ALA A 258 -21.53 1.57 3.02
C ALA A 258 -22.62 2.60 2.74
N ARG A 259 -23.76 2.21 2.18
CA ARG A 259 -24.90 3.11 1.92
C ARG A 259 -25.41 3.72 3.22
N THR A 260 -25.68 2.90 4.22
CA THR A 260 -26.18 3.38 5.53
C THR A 260 -25.19 4.34 6.18
N ARG A 261 -23.88 4.03 6.15
CA ARG A 261 -22.84 4.90 6.71
C ARG A 261 -22.74 6.24 6.00
N LEU A 262 -22.78 6.25 4.68
CA LEU A 262 -22.43 7.43 3.87
C LEU A 262 -23.62 8.31 3.53
N ASP A 263 -24.81 7.73 3.32
CA ASP A 263 -26.04 8.48 3.03
C ASP A 263 -26.75 8.91 4.31
N THR A 264 -26.95 8.00 5.25
CA THR A 264 -27.77 8.28 6.45
C THR A 264 -26.92 8.82 7.60
N ASN A 265 -25.90 8.07 8.02
CA ASN A 265 -25.18 8.33 9.27
C ASN A 265 -24.04 9.35 9.14
N LYS A 266 -23.49 9.53 7.95
CA LYS A 266 -22.27 10.34 7.67
C LYS A 266 -21.08 9.91 8.54
N THR A 267 -20.90 8.58 8.69
CA THR A 267 -19.86 7.97 9.55
C THR A 267 -19.06 6.93 8.78
N PRO A 268 -18.18 7.36 7.84
CA PRO A 268 -17.33 6.43 7.11
C PRO A 268 -16.36 5.69 8.05
N THR A 269 -15.96 4.48 7.67
CA THR A 269 -14.98 3.67 8.40
C THR A 269 -13.95 3.03 7.45
N TYR A 270 -12.73 2.79 7.98
CA TYR A 270 -11.76 1.93 7.31
C TYR A 270 -11.87 0.48 7.77
N ASP A 271 -12.60 0.22 8.85
CA ASP A 271 -12.79 -1.14 9.36
C ASP A 271 -13.72 -1.94 8.44
N CYS A 272 -13.35 -3.18 8.21
CA CYS A 272 -14.15 -4.14 7.46
C CYS A 272 -14.74 -5.16 8.45
N ALA A 273 -16.07 -5.25 8.51
CA ALA A 273 -16.76 -5.93 9.60
C ALA A 273 -16.51 -7.45 9.64
N THR A 274 -16.52 -8.12 8.47
CA THR A 274 -16.45 -9.58 8.38
C THR A 274 -15.22 -10.03 7.60
N ILE A 275 -14.68 -11.18 8.00
CA ILE A 275 -13.49 -11.76 7.36
C ILE A 275 -13.74 -12.10 5.89
N GLU A 276 -14.95 -12.52 5.55
CA GLU A 276 -15.35 -12.89 4.20
C GLU A 276 -15.34 -11.70 3.23
N ASP A 277 -15.47 -10.47 3.75
CA ASP A 277 -15.46 -9.22 2.99
C ASP A 277 -14.09 -8.53 2.98
N LYS A 278 -13.14 -9.01 3.78
CA LYS A 278 -11.74 -8.56 3.82
C LYS A 278 -10.93 -9.23 2.71
N PHE A 279 -11.03 -8.74 1.49
CA PHE A 279 -10.26 -9.30 0.39
C PHE A 279 -8.77 -8.97 0.51
N THR A 280 -7.94 -10.00 0.55
CA THR A 280 -6.47 -9.94 0.64
C THR A 280 -5.87 -11.03 -0.24
N ALA A 281 -4.59 -10.87 -0.62
CA ALA A 281 -3.84 -11.91 -1.32
C ALA A 281 -3.07 -12.85 -0.37
N ASP A 282 -3.15 -12.58 0.95
CA ASP A 282 -2.61 -13.39 2.04
C ASP A 282 -3.69 -13.58 3.09
N SER A 283 -3.79 -14.77 3.69
CA SER A 283 -4.85 -15.09 4.65
C SER A 283 -4.57 -14.65 6.09
N SER A 284 -3.45 -14.02 6.36
CA SER A 284 -3.07 -13.60 7.72
C SER A 284 -3.91 -12.43 8.26
N THR A 285 -4.40 -11.56 7.39
CA THR A 285 -5.16 -10.34 7.75
C THR A 285 -6.57 -10.30 7.17
N GLY A 286 -6.88 -11.16 6.20
CA GLY A 286 -8.16 -11.21 5.51
C GLY A 286 -8.48 -12.59 5.00
N ASN A 287 -9.34 -12.68 3.97
CA ASN A 287 -9.85 -13.95 3.45
C ASN A 287 -8.88 -14.71 2.52
N GLY A 288 -7.78 -14.09 2.09
CA GLY A 288 -6.78 -14.69 1.20
C GLY A 288 -7.32 -15.12 -0.18
N LYS A 289 -8.42 -14.51 -0.65
CA LYS A 289 -9.09 -14.94 -1.91
C LYS A 289 -8.58 -14.23 -3.15
N LEU A 290 -7.84 -13.12 -3.00
CA LEU A 290 -7.25 -12.44 -4.15
C LEU A 290 -6.04 -13.23 -4.67
N THR A 291 -6.01 -13.47 -5.97
CA THR A 291 -4.82 -13.97 -6.66
C THR A 291 -3.73 -12.89 -6.65
N TYR A 292 -4.12 -11.65 -6.93
CA TYR A 292 -3.24 -10.49 -7.01
C TYR A 292 -3.64 -9.43 -5.99
N PRO A 293 -2.68 -8.69 -5.37
CA PRO A 293 -2.94 -7.67 -4.36
C PRO A 293 -3.40 -6.34 -5.00
N ILE A 294 -4.50 -6.38 -5.72
CA ILE A 294 -5.08 -5.26 -6.45
C ILE A 294 -6.61 -5.36 -6.41
N ALA A 295 -7.28 -4.22 -6.26
CA ALA A 295 -8.74 -4.13 -6.32
C ALA A 295 -9.18 -2.70 -6.70
N LEU A 296 -10.29 -2.22 -6.14
CA LEU A 296 -10.84 -0.88 -6.33
C LEU A 296 -10.85 -0.11 -5.00
N MET A 297 -11.03 1.21 -5.10
CA MET A 297 -11.27 2.11 -3.99
C MET A 297 -12.65 1.86 -3.38
N THR A 298 -12.82 2.04 -2.07
CA THR A 298 -14.12 1.93 -1.40
C THR A 298 -14.86 3.28 -1.36
N ALA A 299 -16.18 3.24 -1.19
CA ALA A 299 -16.98 4.46 -1.03
C ALA A 299 -16.64 5.19 0.30
N ASP A 300 -16.30 4.44 1.35
CA ASP A 300 -15.83 5.02 2.61
C ASP A 300 -14.51 5.82 2.40
N GLU A 301 -13.56 5.29 1.62
CA GLU A 301 -12.32 6.00 1.26
C GLU A 301 -12.62 7.30 0.50
N VAL A 302 -13.60 7.29 -0.41
CA VAL A 302 -14.08 8.49 -1.11
C VAL A 302 -14.62 9.53 -0.13
N SER A 303 -15.43 9.11 0.85
CA SER A 303 -15.99 10.00 1.86
C SER A 303 -14.89 10.59 2.77
N PHE A 304 -13.93 9.78 3.24
CA PHE A 304 -12.76 10.29 3.98
C PHE A 304 -12.00 11.33 3.18
N ALA A 305 -11.81 11.10 1.90
CA ALA A 305 -11.11 12.04 1.02
C ALA A 305 -11.88 13.33 0.71
N GLY A 306 -13.13 13.46 1.15
CA GLY A 306 -13.91 14.68 1.03
C GLY A 306 -15.10 14.61 0.09
N GLY A 307 -15.35 13.44 -0.52
CA GLY A 307 -16.57 13.18 -1.28
C GLY A 307 -17.80 13.07 -0.37
N LEU A 308 -18.96 13.32 -0.93
CA LEU A 308 -20.25 13.20 -0.25
C LEU A 308 -21.26 12.54 -1.18
N TYR A 309 -22.06 11.65 -0.62
CA TYR A 309 -23.11 10.98 -1.38
C TYR A 309 -24.08 11.99 -2.01
N GLU A 310 -24.31 11.85 -3.32
CA GLU A 310 -25.16 12.70 -4.16
C GLU A 310 -24.79 14.20 -4.17
N ASN A 311 -23.48 14.51 -4.05
CA ASN A 311 -22.98 15.87 -4.14
C ASN A 311 -21.73 15.95 -5.03
N ASN A 312 -21.66 16.99 -5.87
CA ASN A 312 -20.47 17.26 -6.67
C ASN A 312 -19.29 17.70 -5.77
N ALA A 313 -18.10 17.19 -6.05
CA ALA A 313 -16.85 17.56 -5.38
C ALA A 313 -15.76 17.89 -6.41
N PRO A 314 -15.87 19.02 -7.13
CA PRO A 314 -15.04 19.34 -8.31
C PRO A 314 -13.57 19.64 -7.95
N THR A 315 -13.30 19.99 -6.70
CA THR A 315 -11.92 20.25 -6.22
C THR A 315 -11.30 19.06 -5.51
N TRP A 316 -11.96 17.92 -5.54
CA TRP A 316 -11.49 16.72 -4.89
C TRP A 316 -10.31 16.11 -5.67
N TYR A 317 -9.22 15.72 -5.01
CA TYR A 317 -7.99 15.31 -5.69
C TYR A 317 -8.14 14.03 -6.57
N TYR A 318 -9.15 13.20 -6.36
CA TYR A 318 -9.44 12.07 -7.23
C TYR A 318 -10.09 12.50 -8.55
N TYR A 319 -10.74 13.64 -8.54
CA TYR A 319 -11.37 14.18 -9.72
C TYR A 319 -10.33 14.95 -10.54
N ASN A 320 -10.24 14.56 -11.79
CA ASN A 320 -9.49 15.28 -12.80
C ASN A 320 -10.46 15.60 -13.95
N SER A 321 -10.55 16.85 -14.35
CA SER A 321 -11.44 17.27 -15.46
C SER A 321 -11.11 16.55 -16.77
N ALA A 322 -9.88 16.08 -16.95
CA ALA A 322 -9.45 15.24 -18.06
C ALA A 322 -9.74 13.75 -17.86
N ASN A 323 -10.23 13.34 -16.68
CA ASN A 323 -10.45 11.95 -16.32
C ASN A 323 -11.51 11.33 -17.23
N GLY A 324 -11.14 10.28 -17.98
CA GLY A 324 -12.01 9.64 -18.94
C GLY A 324 -12.32 10.47 -20.18
N SER A 325 -11.56 11.52 -20.49
CA SER A 325 -11.79 12.35 -21.69
C SER A 325 -11.73 11.55 -22.99
N SER A 326 -10.94 10.48 -23.04
CA SER A 326 -10.92 9.52 -24.16
C SER A 326 -12.13 8.59 -24.19
N THR A 327 -12.88 8.45 -23.09
CA THR A 327 -14.06 7.61 -22.92
C THR A 327 -15.34 8.45 -22.70
N GLY A 328 -15.26 9.77 -22.83
CA GLY A 328 -16.35 10.73 -22.58
C GLY A 328 -16.56 11.02 -21.10
N ASP A 329 -17.79 11.33 -20.73
CA ASP A 329 -18.21 11.58 -19.33
C ASP A 329 -18.38 10.27 -18.57
N THR A 330 -17.25 9.53 -18.41
CA THR A 330 -17.27 8.19 -17.83
C THR A 330 -17.19 8.25 -16.31
N TRP A 331 -18.20 7.69 -15.66
CA TRP A 331 -18.17 7.38 -14.23
C TRP A 331 -17.20 6.21 -13.99
N TRP A 332 -16.73 6.01 -12.77
CA TRP A 332 -15.83 4.90 -12.46
C TRP A 332 -16.25 4.12 -11.21
N TRP A 333 -15.99 2.81 -11.25
CA TRP A 333 -16.42 1.87 -10.24
C TRP A 333 -15.65 1.99 -8.94
N LEU A 334 -16.38 1.83 -7.83
CA LEU A 334 -15.84 1.56 -6.51
C LEU A 334 -16.04 0.09 -6.13
N LEU A 335 -15.44 -0.32 -4.99
CA LEU A 335 -15.54 -1.70 -4.49
C LEU A 335 -16.82 -1.94 -3.67
N SER A 336 -17.40 -0.88 -3.09
CA SER A 336 -18.48 -0.95 -2.12
C SER A 336 -19.83 -1.24 -2.77
N PRO A 337 -20.55 -2.30 -2.35
CA PRO A 337 -21.97 -2.48 -2.65
C PRO A 337 -22.81 -1.29 -2.16
N ASP A 338 -23.81 -0.89 -2.93
CA ASP A 338 -24.73 0.19 -2.55
C ASP A 338 -26.08 -0.36 -2.08
N TYR A 339 -26.87 -0.97 -2.99
CA TYR A 339 -28.14 -1.57 -2.62
C TYR A 339 -28.60 -2.71 -3.55
N TRP A 340 -29.55 -3.48 -3.05
CA TRP A 340 -30.32 -4.48 -3.78
C TRP A 340 -31.79 -4.15 -3.69
N TYR A 341 -32.44 -3.85 -4.81
CA TYR A 341 -33.84 -3.52 -4.82
C TYR A 341 -34.52 -3.86 -6.17
N GLY A 342 -35.77 -4.37 -6.11
CA GLY A 342 -36.54 -4.71 -7.30
C GLY A 342 -35.88 -5.79 -8.20
N GLY A 343 -35.03 -6.63 -7.62
CA GLY A 343 -34.26 -7.64 -8.37
C GLY A 343 -32.99 -7.10 -9.03
N ASN A 344 -32.48 -5.94 -8.60
CA ASN A 344 -31.33 -5.28 -9.24
C ASN A 344 -30.18 -5.04 -8.27
N ALA A 345 -28.98 -5.48 -8.63
CA ALA A 345 -27.74 -5.27 -7.89
C ALA A 345 -27.07 -3.95 -8.30
N HIS A 346 -26.67 -3.15 -7.30
CA HIS A 346 -26.02 -1.86 -7.50
C HIS A 346 -24.75 -1.75 -6.67
N VAL A 347 -23.74 -1.10 -7.25
CA VAL A 347 -22.43 -0.83 -6.65
C VAL A 347 -22.15 0.66 -6.78
N PHE A 348 -21.41 1.23 -5.83
CA PHE A 348 -21.03 2.64 -5.85
C PHE A 348 -20.13 2.98 -7.04
N VAL A 349 -20.31 4.20 -7.52
CA VAL A 349 -19.51 4.84 -8.58
C VAL A 349 -19.18 6.28 -8.21
N VAL A 350 -18.15 6.84 -8.84
CA VAL A 350 -17.82 8.27 -8.79
C VAL A 350 -18.09 8.89 -10.15
N GLY A 351 -18.72 10.06 -10.15
CA GLY A 351 -19.12 10.79 -11.36
C GLY A 351 -17.95 11.30 -12.18
N GLY A 352 -18.16 11.37 -13.48
CA GLY A 352 -17.25 11.94 -14.47
C GLY A 352 -17.38 13.47 -14.59
N SER A 353 -17.09 14.02 -15.78
CA SER A 353 -16.98 15.48 -16.00
C SER A 353 -18.28 16.25 -15.78
N SER A 354 -19.43 15.67 -16.12
CA SER A 354 -20.75 16.29 -15.90
C SER A 354 -21.20 16.28 -14.43
N TYR A 355 -20.65 15.36 -13.63
CA TYR A 355 -20.94 15.21 -12.21
C TYR A 355 -19.62 15.06 -11.43
N PRO A 356 -18.80 16.12 -11.36
CA PRO A 356 -17.42 16.04 -10.89
C PRO A 356 -17.31 15.55 -9.45
N GLY A 357 -16.69 14.38 -9.26
CA GLY A 357 -16.49 13.78 -7.95
C GLY A 357 -17.77 13.32 -7.21
N TYR A 358 -18.88 13.25 -7.92
CA TYR A 358 -20.20 12.87 -7.38
C TYR A 358 -20.18 11.40 -6.95
N LEU A 359 -20.37 11.13 -5.66
CA LEU A 359 -20.48 9.78 -5.15
C LEU A 359 -21.91 9.28 -5.30
N SER A 360 -22.13 8.23 -6.09
CA SER A 360 -23.44 7.68 -6.37
C SER A 360 -23.35 6.16 -6.62
N PHE A 361 -24.30 5.60 -7.34
CA PHE A 361 -24.38 4.17 -7.63
C PHE A 361 -24.75 3.91 -9.09
N SER A 362 -24.52 2.68 -9.54
CA SER A 362 -24.96 2.19 -10.84
C SER A 362 -25.34 0.72 -10.79
N TYR A 363 -26.20 0.29 -11.72
CA TYR A 363 -26.43 -1.12 -11.99
C TYR A 363 -25.10 -1.81 -12.33
N VAL A 364 -24.83 -2.96 -11.73
CA VAL A 364 -23.57 -3.69 -11.92
C VAL A 364 -23.26 -4.06 -13.38
N ILE A 365 -24.26 -4.04 -14.27
CA ILE A 365 -24.09 -4.24 -15.72
C ILE A 365 -23.74 -2.95 -16.49
N GLY A 366 -23.78 -1.78 -15.83
CA GLY A 366 -23.36 -0.51 -16.43
C GLY A 366 -21.89 -0.54 -16.85
N THR A 367 -21.54 0.11 -17.94
CA THR A 367 -20.15 0.21 -18.41
C THR A 367 -19.54 1.49 -17.88
N HIS A 368 -18.60 1.38 -16.94
CA HIS A 368 -17.92 2.51 -16.31
C HIS A 368 -16.40 2.30 -16.29
N GLY A 369 -15.67 3.38 -16.03
CA GLY A 369 -14.22 3.39 -15.93
C GLY A 369 -13.71 2.49 -14.80
N VAL A 370 -12.54 1.92 -15.01
CA VAL A 370 -11.84 1.07 -14.04
C VAL A 370 -10.56 1.77 -13.59
N ARG A 371 -10.49 2.13 -12.31
CA ARG A 371 -9.31 2.73 -11.66
C ARG A 371 -8.83 1.81 -10.57
N PRO A 372 -7.81 0.98 -10.81
CA PRO A 372 -7.34 0.03 -9.80
C PRO A 372 -6.61 0.72 -8.65
N VAL A 373 -6.59 0.03 -7.52
CA VAL A 373 -5.92 0.40 -6.28
C VAL A 373 -4.95 -0.70 -5.88
N ILE A 374 -3.72 -0.29 -5.56
CA ILE A 374 -2.67 -1.15 -5.00
C ILE A 374 -2.22 -0.60 -3.64
N SER A 375 -1.43 -1.38 -2.90
CA SER A 375 -0.79 -0.91 -1.66
C SER A 375 0.70 -1.27 -1.69
N LEU A 376 1.59 -0.27 -1.59
CA LEU A 376 3.03 -0.50 -1.47
C LEU A 376 3.36 -0.93 -0.04
N LYS A 377 4.23 -1.94 0.12
CA LYS A 377 4.69 -2.41 1.43
C LYS A 377 5.29 -1.28 2.27
N SER A 378 5.23 -1.40 3.58
CA SER A 378 5.78 -0.42 4.54
C SER A 378 7.30 -0.20 4.41
N CYS A 379 8.03 -1.19 3.89
CA CYS A 379 9.48 -1.15 3.65
C CYS A 379 9.88 -0.47 2.34
N VAL A 380 8.94 -0.19 1.43
CA VAL A 380 9.23 0.41 0.12
C VAL A 380 9.79 1.81 0.29
N LYS A 381 10.99 2.04 -0.28
CA LYS A 381 11.74 3.30 -0.18
C LYS A 381 11.39 4.25 -1.32
N THR A 382 11.65 5.54 -1.08
CA THR A 382 11.51 6.58 -2.11
C THR A 382 12.86 7.23 -2.38
N SER A 383 13.28 7.27 -3.64
CA SER A 383 14.53 7.90 -4.07
C SER A 383 14.45 9.43 -4.13
N GLY A 384 13.25 10.02 -3.97
CA GLY A 384 13.06 11.48 -3.99
C GLY A 384 11.62 11.90 -4.21
N GLY A 385 11.45 13.21 -4.44
CA GLY A 385 10.16 13.86 -4.62
C GLY A 385 9.56 14.40 -3.32
N ASP A 386 8.57 15.28 -3.46
CA ASP A 386 7.79 15.88 -2.37
C ASP A 386 6.28 15.56 -2.49
N GLY A 387 5.93 14.76 -3.50
CA GLY A 387 4.57 14.37 -3.83
C GLY A 387 3.81 15.35 -4.69
N SER A 388 4.41 16.48 -5.12
CA SER A 388 3.79 17.38 -6.09
C SER A 388 3.72 16.76 -7.48
N ALA A 389 2.90 17.34 -8.37
CA ALA A 389 2.80 16.87 -9.76
C ALA A 389 4.12 17.02 -10.53
N SER A 390 4.94 18.03 -10.19
CA SER A 390 6.25 18.27 -10.79
C SER A 390 7.38 17.43 -10.18
N ALA A 391 7.20 16.96 -8.93
CA ALA A 391 8.17 16.14 -8.19
C ALA A 391 7.44 15.01 -7.42
N PRO A 392 6.81 14.06 -8.11
CA PRO A 392 6.14 12.92 -7.45
C PRO A 392 7.12 12.14 -6.58
N TYR A 393 6.66 11.55 -5.47
CA TYR A 393 7.45 10.54 -4.78
C TYR A 393 7.84 9.44 -5.76
N THR A 394 9.13 9.28 -6.00
CA THR A 394 9.65 8.25 -6.91
C THR A 394 10.08 7.04 -6.09
N ILE A 395 9.55 5.88 -6.41
CA ILE A 395 9.87 4.65 -5.70
C ILE A 395 11.26 4.15 -6.12
N GLU A 396 12.08 3.79 -5.15
CA GLU A 396 13.38 3.16 -5.37
C GLU A 396 13.16 1.71 -5.82
N GLU A 397 13.57 1.42 -7.05
CA GLU A 397 13.49 0.06 -7.58
C GLU A 397 14.76 -0.71 -7.21
N THR A 398 14.60 -1.83 -6.49
CA THR A 398 15.67 -2.71 -6.01
C THR A 398 15.42 -4.14 -6.48
N GLU A 399 16.46 -4.98 -6.47
CA GLU A 399 16.33 -6.39 -6.88
C GLU A 399 15.34 -7.18 -6.01
N THR A 400 15.29 -6.88 -4.71
CA THR A 400 14.46 -7.61 -3.74
C THR A 400 13.11 -6.96 -3.46
N GLY A 401 12.86 -5.74 -3.93
CA GLY A 401 11.66 -4.95 -3.61
C GLY A 401 11.80 -4.17 -2.29
N CYS A 402 12.08 -4.88 -1.22
CA CYS A 402 12.32 -4.29 0.11
C CYS A 402 13.54 -4.92 0.77
#